data_22c1e946c253015b33061d494366ea3f
#
_entry.id   22c1e946c253015b33061d494366ea3f
#
_cell.length_a   1.000
_cell.length_b   1.000
_cell.length_c   1.000
_cell.angle_alpha   90.00
_cell.angle_beta   90.00
_cell.angle_gamma   90.00
#
_symmetry.space_group_name_H-M   'P 1'
#
loop_
_entity.id
_entity.type
_entity.pdbx_description
1 polymer ?
#
loop_
_entity_poly.entity_id
_entity_poly.type
_entity_poly.pdbx_seq_one_letter_code
_entity_poly.pdbx_strand_id
1 'polypeptide(L)'
;MTDKYQTETPLVVNESASPTFSLAPLSVNKEPTEDHDAEVVALTPDGSGFQLMSAVKAKEVEWVVPNLIPKGEVSILGGDGGVGKGLYIAQLVSYVTAGKTSEFFSEPPTSTGNVVIFSAEDQLDTVLKPRLEAAGANLNKVWAVEPGSYFEDTGEMPYLDDPKTVNRVVATRPSLVVFDPIQQFLSPKAGLNSRMKMREAATLLRAAGREHGFAVLMVVHTNKSTNTSGRKRLSGSADLWDVARSVMVMGRTKNDGKVYVSHEKASNATLAETVLFTIAEAEVQGVPTAQAVFDSTSEWKDADFINEKPARSTRKADDVQEMIVSILSEAPSGQMASSELQRLVMDRAQCCESTYNHARSALRRTGVICNSRQGAVGGSGRCLTALSEAK
;
A
#
# COMPACT_ATOMS: atom_id res chain seq x y z
N MET A 1 57.94 33.93 35.82
CA MET A 1 58.20 35.19 35.10
C MET A 1 57.17 35.33 34.04
N THR A 2 56.23 36.12 34.38
CA THR A 2 55.50 37.25 33.74
C THR A 2 54.55 36.85 32.59
N ASP A 3 53.33 36.81 33.01
CA ASP A 3 52.06 37.44 32.55
C ASP A 3 52.13 38.23 31.23
N LYS A 4 51.16 37.93 30.38
CA LYS A 4 50.42 38.95 29.61
C LYS A 4 49.04 38.43 29.23
N TYR A 5 48.03 38.75 30.05
CA TYR A 5 46.65 38.83 29.66
C TYR A 5 46.44 40.01 28.71
N GLN A 6 45.87 39.76 27.53
CA GLN A 6 45.26 40.81 26.71
C GLN A 6 43.74 40.68 26.80
N THR A 7 43.15 41.73 27.30
CA THR A 7 41.71 41.96 27.43
C THR A 7 41.09 42.18 26.07
N GLU A 8 40.14 41.30 25.68
CA GLU A 8 39.28 41.54 24.54
C GLU A 8 38.10 42.43 24.96
N THR A 9 37.88 43.48 24.19
CA THR A 9 36.80 44.46 24.30
C THR A 9 35.49 43.80 23.83
N PRO A 10 34.34 44.00 24.49
CA PRO A 10 33.07 43.41 24.04
C PRO A 10 32.52 44.15 22.82
N LEU A 11 32.15 43.34 21.80
CA LEU A 11 31.41 43.82 20.63
C LEU A 11 30.01 44.28 21.06
N VAL A 12 29.74 45.58 20.85
CA VAL A 12 28.42 46.21 20.99
C VAL A 12 27.53 45.67 19.84
N VAL A 13 26.56 44.83 20.18
CA VAL A 13 25.48 44.42 19.26
C VAL A 13 24.53 45.60 19.14
N ASN A 14 24.47 46.21 17.97
CA ASN A 14 23.53 47.26 17.63
C ASN A 14 22.18 46.60 17.31
N GLU A 15 21.23 46.62 18.24
CA GLU A 15 19.82 46.32 17.98
C GLU A 15 19.22 47.49 17.22
N SER A 16 18.52 47.21 16.17
CA SER A 16 17.51 47.98 15.45
C SER A 16 17.79 48.20 13.95
N ALA A 17 17.27 47.28 13.16
CA ALA A 17 16.71 47.61 11.87
C ALA A 17 15.72 46.51 11.48
N SER A 18 14.48 46.64 11.91
CA SER A 18 13.36 45.93 11.27
C SER A 18 13.23 46.45 9.84
N PRO A 19 13.11 45.61 8.82
CA PRO A 19 12.83 46.08 7.47
C PRO A 19 11.39 46.60 7.44
N THR A 20 11.20 47.93 7.43
CA THR A 20 9.93 48.57 7.09
C THR A 20 9.72 48.38 5.59
N PHE A 21 8.77 47.51 5.23
CA PHE A 21 8.23 47.47 3.87
C PHE A 21 7.38 48.74 3.67
N SER A 22 7.93 49.73 2.98
CA SER A 22 7.19 50.87 2.47
C SER A 22 6.46 50.43 1.20
N LEU A 23 5.16 50.17 1.31
CA LEU A 23 4.28 50.09 0.16
C LEU A 23 4.09 51.48 -0.39
N ALA A 24 4.66 51.79 -1.53
CA ALA A 24 4.33 52.99 -2.29
C ALA A 24 2.82 52.99 -2.58
N PRO A 25 2.10 54.11 -2.41
CA PRO A 25 0.67 54.16 -2.65
C PRO A 25 0.39 53.91 -4.14
N LEU A 26 -0.40 52.90 -4.42
CA LEU A 26 -0.99 52.68 -5.74
C LEU A 26 -1.91 53.91 -6.04
N SER A 27 -1.53 54.71 -7.00
CA SER A 27 -2.38 55.77 -7.53
C SER A 27 -3.56 55.14 -8.27
N VAL A 28 -4.69 55.05 -7.60
CA VAL A 28 -5.96 54.75 -8.24
C VAL A 28 -6.50 56.05 -8.85
N ASN A 29 -6.38 56.17 -10.16
CA ASN A 29 -7.11 57.15 -10.92
C ASN A 29 -7.47 56.54 -12.28
N LYS A 30 -8.74 56.12 -12.41
CA LYS A 30 -9.69 56.49 -13.46
C LYS A 30 -10.90 55.56 -13.39
N GLU A 31 -12.07 56.19 -13.43
CA GLU A 31 -13.35 55.50 -13.59
C GLU A 31 -13.40 54.66 -14.90
N PRO A 32 -14.08 53.52 -14.94
CA PRO A 32 -14.18 52.72 -16.13
C PRO A 32 -15.15 53.34 -17.10
N THR A 33 -14.66 53.73 -18.27
CA THR A 33 -15.49 53.92 -19.46
C THR A 33 -15.70 52.54 -20.07
N GLU A 34 -16.97 52.21 -20.34
CA GLU A 34 -17.38 51.02 -21.09
C GLU A 34 -16.78 51.07 -22.48
N ASP A 35 -15.76 50.26 -22.74
CA ASP A 35 -15.35 49.84 -24.08
C ASP A 35 -14.96 48.36 -24.02
N HIS A 36 -15.81 47.56 -24.62
CA HIS A 36 -15.64 46.11 -24.80
C HIS A 36 -14.58 45.90 -25.85
N ASP A 37 -13.34 45.80 -25.49
CA ASP A 37 -12.19 45.14 -26.15
C ASP A 37 -10.87 45.64 -25.55
N ALA A 38 -10.81 45.81 -24.24
CA ALA A 38 -9.52 46.03 -23.57
C ALA A 38 -8.75 44.75 -23.62
N GLU A 39 -7.78 44.64 -24.52
CA GLU A 39 -6.66 43.72 -24.47
C GLU A 39 -6.10 43.72 -23.05
N VAL A 40 -6.37 42.67 -22.27
CA VAL A 40 -5.83 42.51 -20.95
C VAL A 40 -4.32 42.33 -21.10
N VAL A 41 -3.60 43.44 -21.11
CA VAL A 41 -2.12 43.42 -21.04
C VAL A 41 -1.80 42.74 -19.70
N ALA A 42 -1.40 41.50 -19.80
CA ALA A 42 -0.94 40.72 -18.67
C ALA A 42 0.26 41.44 -18.07
N LEU A 43 0.05 42.12 -16.92
CA LEU A 43 1.12 42.61 -16.08
C LEU A 43 1.81 41.41 -15.42
N THR A 44 2.51 40.62 -16.22
CA THR A 44 3.51 39.69 -15.72
C THR A 44 4.83 40.45 -15.67
N PRO A 45 5.36 40.70 -14.46
CA PRO A 45 6.74 41.14 -14.38
C PRO A 45 7.59 40.10 -15.08
N ASP A 46 8.29 40.47 -16.16
CA ASP A 46 9.16 39.56 -16.90
C ASP A 46 10.10 38.85 -15.94
N GLY A 47 10.07 37.50 -15.90
CA GLY A 47 10.90 36.69 -15.05
C GLY A 47 10.42 36.45 -13.62
N SER A 48 9.21 36.88 -13.25
CA SER A 48 8.69 36.71 -11.85
C SER A 48 8.19 35.31 -11.51
N GLY A 49 7.98 34.43 -12.49
CA GLY A 49 7.38 33.10 -12.27
C GLY A 49 5.87 33.12 -11.95
N PHE A 50 5.21 34.29 -11.93
CA PHE A 50 3.77 34.43 -11.78
C PHE A 50 3.06 34.30 -13.13
N GLN A 51 1.92 33.60 -13.16
CA GLN A 51 1.10 33.46 -14.35
C GLN A 51 -0.34 33.89 -14.05
N LEU A 52 -0.94 34.70 -14.93
CA LEU A 52 -2.33 35.05 -14.82
C LEU A 52 -3.20 33.83 -15.19
N MET A 53 -4.08 33.41 -14.28
CA MET A 53 -4.88 32.19 -14.46
C MET A 53 -5.80 32.22 -15.68
N SER A 54 -6.28 33.37 -16.10
CA SER A 54 -7.08 33.52 -17.33
C SER A 54 -6.29 33.22 -18.60
N ALA A 55 -4.96 33.34 -18.57
CA ALA A 55 -4.08 33.01 -19.69
C ALA A 55 -3.66 31.52 -19.70
N VAL A 56 -3.92 30.77 -18.61
CA VAL A 56 -3.58 29.35 -18.51
C VAL A 56 -4.66 28.51 -19.19
N LYS A 57 -4.27 27.74 -20.19
CA LYS A 57 -5.17 26.77 -20.83
C LYS A 57 -5.35 25.55 -19.93
N ALA A 58 -6.58 25.22 -19.57
CA ALA A 58 -6.91 23.98 -18.88
C ALA A 58 -6.53 22.76 -19.74
N LYS A 59 -5.97 21.74 -19.11
CA LYS A 59 -5.63 20.45 -19.75
C LYS A 59 -6.20 19.32 -18.90
N GLU A 60 -6.61 18.26 -19.57
CA GLU A 60 -6.98 17.02 -18.89
C GLU A 60 -5.76 16.37 -18.24
N VAL A 61 -6.01 15.63 -17.15
CA VAL A 61 -4.97 14.82 -16.49
C VAL A 61 -4.68 13.61 -17.37
N GLU A 62 -3.44 13.46 -17.78
CA GLU A 62 -2.98 12.25 -18.47
C GLU A 62 -2.64 11.16 -17.44
N TRP A 63 -2.92 9.91 -17.80
CA TRP A 63 -2.76 8.76 -16.91
C TRP A 63 -1.88 7.69 -17.55
N VAL A 64 -1.05 7.03 -16.74
CA VAL A 64 -0.39 5.75 -17.06
C VAL A 64 -1.34 4.60 -16.72
N VAL A 65 -2.02 4.70 -15.60
CA VAL A 65 -3.16 3.85 -15.23
C VAL A 65 -4.32 4.79 -14.87
N PRO A 66 -5.43 4.75 -15.60
CA PRO A 66 -6.57 5.64 -15.36
C PRO A 66 -7.00 5.67 -13.91
N ASN A 67 -7.25 6.84 -13.39
CA ASN A 67 -7.67 7.13 -12.02
C ASN A 67 -6.74 6.63 -10.90
N LEU A 68 -5.61 5.99 -11.23
CA LEU A 68 -4.70 5.39 -10.25
C LEU A 68 -3.27 5.95 -10.33
N ILE A 69 -2.67 6.02 -11.51
CA ILE A 69 -1.29 6.51 -11.68
C ILE A 69 -1.25 7.66 -12.69
N PRO A 70 -1.26 8.91 -12.19
CA PRO A 70 -1.20 10.09 -13.07
C PRO A 70 0.19 10.26 -13.67
N LYS A 71 0.23 10.58 -14.96
CA LYS A 71 1.46 10.88 -15.69
C LYS A 71 2.08 12.19 -15.19
N GLY A 72 3.39 12.25 -15.13
CA GLY A 72 4.11 13.42 -14.61
C GLY A 72 4.07 13.59 -13.09
N GLU A 73 3.55 12.60 -12.36
CA GLU A 73 3.37 12.70 -10.92
C GLU A 73 3.95 11.49 -10.18
N VAL A 74 4.09 11.65 -8.86
CA VAL A 74 4.54 10.60 -7.96
C VAL A 74 3.36 9.88 -7.35
N SER A 75 3.38 8.56 -7.43
CA SER A 75 2.48 7.63 -6.75
C SER A 75 3.25 6.77 -5.74
N ILE A 76 2.57 6.29 -4.71
CA ILE A 76 3.16 5.43 -3.68
C ILE A 76 2.42 4.09 -3.63
N LEU A 77 3.19 3.02 -3.44
CA LEU A 77 2.70 1.71 -3.07
C LEU A 77 3.32 1.31 -1.72
N GLY A 78 2.53 1.38 -0.66
CA GLY A 78 2.94 0.97 0.69
C GLY A 78 2.46 -0.42 1.05
N GLY A 79 3.24 -1.16 1.84
CA GLY A 79 2.82 -2.47 2.34
C GLY A 79 3.92 -3.19 3.09
N ASP A 80 3.53 -4.17 3.93
CA ASP A 80 4.46 -4.95 4.73
C ASP A 80 5.41 -5.79 3.84
N GLY A 81 6.57 -6.17 4.38
CA GLY A 81 7.46 -7.12 3.72
C GLY A 81 6.72 -8.44 3.42
N GLY A 82 6.90 -8.99 2.22
CA GLY A 82 6.29 -10.26 1.83
C GLY A 82 4.77 -10.24 1.59
N VAL A 83 4.12 -9.06 1.57
CA VAL A 83 2.68 -8.98 1.31
C VAL A 83 2.29 -9.27 -0.14
N GLY A 84 3.23 -9.20 -1.08
CA GLY A 84 3.00 -9.44 -2.51
C GLY A 84 3.13 -8.19 -3.40
N LYS A 85 3.81 -7.13 -2.92
CA LYS A 85 4.01 -5.89 -3.70
C LYS A 85 4.63 -6.15 -5.06
N GLY A 86 5.72 -6.94 -5.12
CA GLY A 86 6.40 -7.28 -6.37
C GLY A 86 5.49 -8.00 -7.37
N LEU A 87 4.53 -8.81 -6.90
CA LEU A 87 3.55 -9.48 -7.77
C LEU A 87 2.51 -8.50 -8.34
N TYR A 88 2.05 -7.55 -7.53
CA TYR A 88 1.17 -6.48 -8.00
C TYR A 88 1.90 -5.56 -9.00
N ILE A 89 3.17 -5.23 -8.73
CA ILE A 89 4.02 -4.48 -9.65
C ILE A 89 4.18 -5.23 -10.98
N ALA A 90 4.34 -6.55 -10.97
CA ALA A 90 4.42 -7.34 -12.20
C ALA A 90 3.13 -7.24 -13.05
N GLN A 91 1.94 -7.23 -12.42
CA GLN A 91 0.67 -6.98 -13.10
C GLN A 91 0.61 -5.56 -13.70
N LEU A 92 1.06 -4.56 -12.93
CA LEU A 92 1.14 -3.18 -13.40
C LEU A 92 2.09 -3.02 -14.60
N VAL A 93 3.27 -3.66 -14.54
CA VAL A 93 4.24 -3.64 -15.64
C VAL A 93 3.69 -4.35 -16.87
N SER A 94 2.99 -5.47 -16.70
CA SER A 94 2.29 -6.14 -17.79
C SER A 94 1.25 -5.24 -18.44
N TYR A 95 0.42 -4.58 -17.65
CA TYR A 95 -0.58 -3.63 -18.13
C TYR A 95 0.04 -2.52 -18.97
N VAL A 96 1.11 -1.89 -18.49
CA VAL A 96 1.79 -0.77 -19.17
C VAL A 96 2.52 -1.22 -20.44
N THR A 97 3.20 -2.37 -20.39
CA THR A 97 4.10 -2.79 -21.49
C THR A 97 3.41 -3.62 -22.57
N ALA A 98 2.47 -4.49 -22.20
CA ALA A 98 1.76 -5.35 -23.12
C ALA A 98 0.47 -4.73 -23.66
N GLY A 99 -0.09 -3.74 -22.98
CA GLY A 99 -1.30 -3.05 -23.41
C GLY A 99 -2.57 -3.92 -23.30
N LYS A 100 -2.54 -4.94 -22.45
CA LYS A 100 -3.68 -5.84 -22.25
C LYS A 100 -4.58 -5.33 -21.15
N THR A 101 -5.88 -5.49 -21.35
CA THR A 101 -6.87 -5.33 -20.27
C THR A 101 -6.54 -6.26 -19.12
N SER A 102 -6.76 -5.80 -17.91
CA SER A 102 -6.51 -6.57 -16.70
C SER A 102 -7.61 -6.27 -15.69
N GLU A 103 -8.12 -7.31 -15.02
CA GLU A 103 -9.11 -7.16 -13.94
C GLU A 103 -8.57 -6.39 -12.73
N PHE A 104 -7.22 -6.27 -12.62
CA PHE A 104 -6.57 -5.44 -11.60
C PHE A 104 -6.78 -3.94 -11.79
N PHE A 105 -7.17 -3.50 -13.00
CA PHE A 105 -7.31 -2.09 -13.34
C PHE A 105 -8.66 -1.88 -14.02
N SER A 106 -9.41 -0.88 -13.56
CA SER A 106 -10.80 -0.64 -13.95
C SER A 106 -11.00 -0.31 -15.44
N GLU A 107 -9.96 0.15 -16.11
CA GLU A 107 -10.01 0.57 -17.51
C GLU A 107 -8.87 -0.04 -18.31
N PRO A 108 -9.04 -0.24 -19.63
CA PRO A 108 -7.95 -0.68 -20.49
C PRO A 108 -6.86 0.39 -20.62
N PRO A 109 -5.60 -0.01 -20.87
CA PRO A 109 -4.53 0.95 -21.09
C PRO A 109 -4.77 1.77 -22.35
N THR A 110 -4.58 3.08 -22.25
CA THR A 110 -4.72 4.01 -23.39
C THR A 110 -3.58 3.86 -24.41
N SER A 111 -2.41 3.44 -23.95
CA SER A 111 -1.22 3.20 -24.77
C SER A 111 -0.24 2.28 -24.06
N THR A 112 0.69 1.70 -24.82
CA THR A 112 1.81 0.94 -24.24
C THR A 112 3.06 1.81 -24.14
N GLY A 113 3.91 1.53 -23.13
CA GLY A 113 5.15 2.28 -22.96
C GLY A 113 6.26 1.47 -22.32
N ASN A 114 7.45 2.06 -22.25
CA ASN A 114 8.57 1.46 -21.55
C ASN A 114 8.40 1.63 -20.02
N VAL A 115 8.91 0.65 -19.27
CA VAL A 115 8.96 0.70 -17.82
C VAL A 115 10.41 0.54 -17.38
N VAL A 116 10.84 1.38 -16.43
CA VAL A 116 12.13 1.22 -15.74
C VAL A 116 11.85 0.77 -14.31
N ILE A 117 12.47 -0.30 -13.88
CA ILE A 117 12.35 -0.86 -12.52
C ILE A 117 13.70 -0.79 -11.84
N PHE A 118 13.79 -0.04 -10.76
CA PHE A 118 14.92 -0.08 -9.83
C PHE A 118 14.59 -1.13 -8.77
N SER A 119 15.28 -2.27 -8.83
CA SER A 119 15.08 -3.42 -7.92
C SER A 119 16.31 -3.58 -7.03
N ALA A 120 16.13 -3.46 -5.73
CA ALA A 120 17.21 -3.64 -4.76
C ALA A 120 17.03 -4.90 -3.88
N GLU A 121 15.84 -5.51 -3.89
CA GLU A 121 15.53 -6.67 -3.07
C GLU A 121 15.39 -7.95 -3.91
N ASP A 122 14.78 -7.86 -5.09
CA ASP A 122 14.55 -9.01 -5.96
C ASP A 122 15.68 -9.13 -7.00
N GLN A 123 16.30 -10.32 -7.09
CA GLN A 123 17.27 -10.65 -8.14
C GLN A 123 16.59 -10.65 -9.51
N LEU A 124 17.28 -10.11 -10.52
CA LEU A 124 16.69 -9.89 -11.84
C LEU A 124 16.33 -11.20 -12.55
N ASP A 125 17.21 -12.19 -12.49
CA ASP A 125 17.13 -13.46 -13.23
C ASP A 125 16.24 -14.49 -12.55
N THR A 126 16.34 -14.62 -11.23
CA THR A 126 15.67 -15.69 -10.46
C THR A 126 14.30 -15.28 -9.90
N VAL A 127 14.03 -13.97 -9.77
CA VAL A 127 12.82 -13.49 -9.12
C VAL A 127 12.04 -12.53 -10.03
N LEU A 128 12.65 -11.41 -10.43
CA LEU A 128 11.92 -10.36 -11.14
C LEU A 128 11.46 -10.81 -12.53
N LYS A 129 12.38 -11.33 -13.34
CA LYS A 129 12.05 -11.76 -14.71
C LYS A 129 10.97 -12.86 -14.75
N PRO A 130 11.05 -13.98 -13.98
CA PRO A 130 9.99 -14.97 -13.98
C PRO A 130 8.61 -14.42 -13.57
N ARG A 131 8.55 -13.50 -12.58
CA ARG A 131 7.30 -12.83 -12.19
C ARG A 131 6.71 -11.96 -13.28
N LEU A 132 7.55 -11.19 -13.99
CA LEU A 132 7.13 -10.37 -15.13
C LEU A 132 6.60 -11.22 -16.28
N GLU A 133 7.27 -12.33 -16.60
CA GLU A 133 6.83 -13.28 -17.63
C GLU A 133 5.51 -13.94 -17.23
N ALA A 134 5.37 -14.40 -15.98
CA ALA A 134 4.13 -14.98 -15.47
C ALA A 134 2.95 -14.00 -15.54
N ALA A 135 3.19 -12.71 -15.29
CA ALA A 135 2.19 -11.67 -15.43
C ALA A 135 1.91 -11.29 -16.90
N GLY A 136 2.70 -11.79 -17.86
CA GLY A 136 2.54 -11.52 -19.30
C GLY A 136 3.09 -10.16 -19.76
N ALA A 137 4.08 -9.61 -19.06
CA ALA A 137 4.73 -8.37 -19.43
C ALA A 137 5.52 -8.50 -20.76
N ASN A 138 5.57 -7.42 -21.55
CA ASN A 138 6.44 -7.35 -22.71
C ASN A 138 7.86 -6.94 -22.26
N LEU A 139 8.73 -7.91 -22.07
CA LEU A 139 10.08 -7.70 -21.57
C LEU A 139 10.96 -6.82 -22.46
N ASN A 140 10.64 -6.69 -23.77
CA ASN A 140 11.34 -5.77 -24.67
C ASN A 140 11.08 -4.30 -24.35
N LYS A 141 10.14 -4.00 -23.46
CA LYS A 141 9.80 -2.67 -22.97
C LYS A 141 10.13 -2.48 -21.49
N VAL A 142 10.83 -3.44 -20.85
CA VAL A 142 11.21 -3.37 -19.43
C VAL A 142 12.72 -3.21 -19.32
N TRP A 143 13.12 -2.15 -18.64
CA TRP A 143 14.50 -1.90 -18.23
C TRP A 143 14.59 -2.13 -16.72
N ALA A 144 15.53 -2.92 -16.27
CA ALA A 144 15.76 -3.16 -14.86
C ALA A 144 17.12 -2.62 -14.43
N VAL A 145 17.17 -2.02 -13.25
CA VAL A 145 18.38 -1.49 -12.63
C VAL A 145 18.55 -2.18 -11.29
N GLU A 146 19.63 -2.96 -11.16
CA GLU A 146 20.10 -3.55 -9.93
C GLU A 146 21.35 -2.76 -9.45
N PRO A 147 21.42 -2.35 -8.17
CA PRO A 147 22.51 -1.51 -7.70
C PRO A 147 23.90 -2.08 -7.94
N GLY A 148 24.07 -3.40 -7.75
CA GLY A 148 25.36 -4.10 -7.96
C GLY A 148 25.82 -4.03 -9.41
N SER A 149 25.00 -4.51 -10.33
CA SER A 149 25.31 -4.50 -11.77
C SER A 149 25.47 -3.06 -12.30
N TYR A 150 24.64 -2.14 -11.82
CA TYR A 150 24.79 -0.72 -12.19
C TYR A 150 26.12 -0.15 -11.76
N PHE A 151 26.60 -0.49 -10.55
CA PHE A 151 27.91 -0.05 -10.07
C PHE A 151 29.06 -0.67 -10.87
N GLU A 152 28.96 -1.97 -11.21
CA GLU A 152 29.96 -2.67 -12.04
C GLU A 152 30.09 -2.00 -13.41
N ASP A 153 28.98 -1.65 -14.05
CA ASP A 153 28.96 -1.05 -15.38
C ASP A 153 29.38 0.42 -15.41
N THR A 154 29.09 1.18 -14.35
CA THR A 154 29.20 2.64 -14.38
C THR A 154 30.21 3.21 -13.40
N GLY A 155 30.62 2.43 -12.38
CA GLY A 155 31.42 2.91 -11.25
C GLY A 155 30.64 3.82 -10.28
N GLU A 156 29.34 3.96 -10.44
CA GLU A 156 28.46 4.86 -9.69
C GLU A 156 27.27 4.09 -9.10
N MET A 157 26.70 4.58 -8.01
CA MET A 157 25.46 4.06 -7.46
C MET A 157 24.25 4.77 -8.10
N PRO A 158 23.13 4.07 -8.35
CA PRO A 158 21.95 4.66 -9.00
C PRO A 158 21.13 5.52 -8.04
N TYR A 159 21.75 6.53 -7.45
CA TYR A 159 21.06 7.44 -6.53
C TYR A 159 20.11 8.40 -7.27
N LEU A 160 18.94 8.63 -6.67
CA LEU A 160 17.86 9.42 -7.26
C LEU A 160 18.12 10.93 -7.25
N ASP A 161 19.02 11.38 -6.39
CA ASP A 161 19.49 12.76 -6.32
C ASP A 161 20.71 13.02 -7.22
N ASP A 162 21.13 12.04 -8.02
CA ASP A 162 22.15 12.20 -9.05
C ASP A 162 21.50 12.49 -10.41
N PRO A 163 21.73 13.67 -11.01
CA PRO A 163 21.24 14.02 -12.33
C PRO A 163 21.61 13.01 -13.43
N LYS A 164 22.76 12.33 -13.30
CA LYS A 164 23.18 11.31 -14.28
C LYS A 164 22.22 10.12 -14.27
N THR A 165 21.80 9.65 -13.08
CA THR A 165 20.79 8.58 -12.94
C THR A 165 19.48 9.00 -13.62
N VAL A 166 19.01 10.23 -13.34
CA VAL A 166 17.78 10.76 -13.93
C VAL A 166 17.89 10.85 -15.46
N ASN A 167 19.03 11.34 -15.98
CA ASN A 167 19.26 11.42 -17.43
C ASN A 167 19.27 10.05 -18.12
N ARG A 168 19.84 9.02 -17.49
CA ARG A 168 19.80 7.65 -18.00
C ARG A 168 18.36 7.09 -18.03
N VAL A 169 17.57 7.37 -17.00
CA VAL A 169 16.14 7.04 -16.99
C VAL A 169 15.41 7.70 -18.16
N VAL A 170 15.57 9.00 -18.32
CA VAL A 170 14.94 9.77 -19.41
C VAL A 170 15.33 9.23 -20.80
N ALA A 171 16.58 8.80 -20.97
CA ALA A 171 17.05 8.23 -22.24
C ALA A 171 16.30 6.96 -22.66
N THR A 172 15.71 6.20 -21.73
CA THR A 172 14.88 5.01 -22.01
C THR A 172 13.46 5.39 -22.49
N ARG A 173 13.08 6.65 -22.42
CA ARG A 173 11.73 7.18 -22.72
C ARG A 173 10.64 6.37 -22.00
N PRO A 174 10.67 6.31 -20.66
CA PRO A 174 9.73 5.51 -19.90
C PRO A 174 8.34 6.14 -19.90
N SER A 175 7.30 5.32 -19.72
CA SER A 175 5.98 5.76 -19.29
C SER A 175 5.84 5.64 -17.78
N LEU A 176 6.55 4.68 -17.17
CA LEU A 176 6.53 4.41 -15.73
C LEU A 176 7.95 4.10 -15.23
N VAL A 177 8.28 4.67 -14.08
CA VAL A 177 9.51 4.35 -13.35
C VAL A 177 9.12 3.84 -11.96
N VAL A 178 9.61 2.66 -11.58
CA VAL A 178 9.31 2.01 -10.31
C VAL A 178 10.59 1.91 -9.47
N PHE A 179 10.52 2.28 -8.18
CA PHE A 179 11.60 2.12 -7.21
C PHE A 179 11.19 1.16 -6.12
N ASP A 180 11.80 -0.02 -6.02
CA ASP A 180 11.44 -1.07 -5.08
C ASP A 180 12.65 -1.57 -4.25
N PRO A 181 12.77 -1.10 -2.97
CA PRO A 181 12.09 0.05 -2.36
C PRO A 181 12.88 1.36 -2.55
N ILE A 182 12.20 2.50 -2.50
CA ILE A 182 12.77 3.85 -2.70
C ILE A 182 13.97 4.13 -1.79
N GLN A 183 13.96 3.61 -0.57
CA GLN A 183 15.00 3.89 0.44
C GLN A 183 16.41 3.46 0.01
N GLN A 184 16.51 2.42 -0.79
CA GLN A 184 17.80 1.88 -1.27
C GLN A 184 18.47 2.77 -2.31
N PHE A 185 17.72 3.67 -2.92
CA PHE A 185 18.17 4.55 -3.99
C PHE A 185 18.38 6.01 -3.54
N LEU A 186 18.45 6.24 -2.22
CA LEU A 186 18.74 7.54 -1.64
C LEU A 186 20.21 7.63 -1.26
N SER A 187 20.88 8.70 -1.70
CA SER A 187 22.30 8.87 -1.38
C SER A 187 22.57 9.01 0.13
N PRO A 188 23.71 8.50 0.62
CA PRO A 188 24.10 8.62 2.02
C PRO A 188 24.69 10.02 2.37
N LYS A 189 24.22 11.11 1.75
CA LYS A 189 24.72 12.47 2.03
C LYS A 189 24.66 12.76 3.53
N ALA A 190 25.79 13.19 4.09
CA ALA A 190 25.90 13.52 5.51
C ALA A 190 24.95 14.67 5.89
N GLY A 191 24.35 14.60 7.09
CA GLY A 191 23.58 15.69 7.68
C GLY A 191 22.11 15.81 7.27
N LEU A 192 21.64 15.14 6.21
CA LEU A 192 20.24 15.20 5.85
C LEU A 192 19.42 14.06 6.51
N ASN A 193 18.27 14.42 7.06
CA ASN A 193 17.28 13.46 7.54
C ASN A 193 16.74 12.65 6.36
N SER A 194 16.53 11.35 6.52
CA SER A 194 15.97 10.45 5.50
C SER A 194 14.64 10.96 4.89
N ARG A 195 13.82 11.66 5.67
CA ARG A 195 12.58 12.28 5.20
C ARG A 195 12.82 13.39 4.19
N MET A 196 13.77 14.30 4.48
CA MET A 196 14.13 15.38 3.56
C MET A 196 14.65 14.83 2.24
N LYS A 197 15.51 13.82 2.28
CA LYS A 197 16.05 13.17 1.07
C LYS A 197 14.94 12.56 0.22
N MET A 198 14.02 11.85 0.84
CA MET A 198 12.86 11.27 0.12
C MET A 198 12.02 12.35 -0.54
N ARG A 199 11.80 13.49 0.14
CA ARG A 199 11.04 14.60 -0.42
C ARG A 199 11.79 15.28 -1.58
N GLU A 200 13.10 15.48 -1.44
CA GLU A 200 13.95 16.03 -2.50
C GLU A 200 13.96 15.13 -3.73
N ALA A 201 14.20 13.83 -3.55
CA ALA A 201 14.16 12.84 -4.62
C ALA A 201 12.79 12.80 -5.31
N ALA A 202 11.70 12.78 -4.55
CA ALA A 202 10.34 12.82 -5.09
C ALA A 202 10.07 14.11 -5.89
N THR A 203 10.60 15.26 -5.44
CA THR A 203 10.44 16.55 -6.14
C THR A 203 11.21 16.55 -7.46
N LEU A 204 12.45 16.06 -7.46
CA LEU A 204 13.30 15.97 -8.67
C LEU A 204 12.67 15.01 -9.69
N LEU A 205 12.26 13.83 -9.27
CA LEU A 205 11.63 12.84 -10.15
C LEU A 205 10.28 13.33 -10.71
N ARG A 206 9.50 14.06 -9.91
CA ARG A 206 8.26 14.69 -10.39
C ARG A 206 8.54 15.75 -11.44
N ALA A 207 9.56 16.57 -11.26
CA ALA A 207 9.95 17.58 -12.24
C ALA A 207 10.34 16.91 -13.56
N ALA A 208 11.21 15.91 -13.51
CA ALA A 208 11.60 15.13 -14.69
C ALA A 208 10.40 14.40 -15.32
N GLY A 209 9.51 13.81 -14.52
CA GLY A 209 8.30 13.15 -15.00
C GLY A 209 7.36 14.08 -15.76
N ARG A 210 7.18 15.31 -15.28
CA ARG A 210 6.38 16.34 -15.95
C ARG A 210 7.00 16.81 -17.26
N GLU A 211 8.31 17.00 -17.27
CA GLU A 211 9.04 17.45 -18.44
C GLU A 211 9.09 16.38 -19.55
N HIS A 212 9.31 15.11 -19.18
CA HIS A 212 9.54 14.01 -20.11
C HIS A 212 8.35 13.06 -20.25
N GLY A 213 7.26 13.29 -19.53
CA GLY A 213 5.99 12.58 -19.71
C GLY A 213 5.96 11.17 -19.13
N PHE A 214 6.56 10.91 -17.95
CA PHE A 214 6.48 9.62 -17.26
C PHE A 214 5.93 9.76 -15.85
N ALA A 215 5.32 8.68 -15.34
CA ALA A 215 4.91 8.58 -13.94
C ALA A 215 5.99 7.89 -13.08
N VAL A 216 5.97 8.17 -11.78
CA VAL A 216 6.87 7.54 -10.80
C VAL A 216 6.06 6.78 -9.77
N LEU A 217 6.40 5.50 -9.54
CA LEU A 217 5.87 4.67 -8.46
C LEU A 217 6.96 4.40 -7.44
N MET A 218 6.79 4.89 -6.23
CA MET A 218 7.69 4.65 -5.11
C MET A 218 7.12 3.58 -4.20
N VAL A 219 7.83 2.46 -4.07
CA VAL A 219 7.47 1.40 -3.14
C VAL A 219 8.09 1.71 -1.78
N VAL A 220 7.28 1.59 -0.74
CA VAL A 220 7.69 1.84 0.65
C VAL A 220 7.22 0.71 1.55
N HIS A 221 8.05 0.37 2.54
CA HIS A 221 7.61 -0.53 3.61
C HIS A 221 6.75 0.22 4.63
N THR A 222 5.74 -0.46 5.13
CA THR A 222 4.95 0.03 6.26
C THR A 222 5.72 -0.18 7.56
N ASN A 223 5.42 0.63 8.58
CA ASN A 223 5.96 0.38 9.91
C ASN A 223 5.26 -0.85 10.54
N LYS A 224 6.00 -1.55 11.42
CA LYS A 224 5.50 -2.75 12.12
C LYS A 224 4.49 -2.44 13.24
N SER A 225 3.95 -1.22 13.30
CA SER A 225 2.99 -0.83 14.33
C SER A 225 1.64 -1.50 14.06
N THR A 226 1.20 -2.35 14.96
CA THR A 226 -0.12 -2.98 14.92
C THR A 226 -1.21 -1.92 15.15
N ASN A 227 -2.35 -2.06 14.46
CA ASN A 227 -3.53 -1.19 14.56
C ASN A 227 -3.37 0.25 14.02
N THR A 228 -2.47 0.47 13.08
CA THR A 228 -2.40 1.74 12.33
C THR A 228 -2.87 1.53 10.90
N SER A 229 -3.64 2.47 10.35
CA SER A 229 -4.17 2.43 8.99
C SER A 229 -3.78 3.65 8.17
N GLY A 230 -3.86 3.53 6.85
CA GLY A 230 -3.67 4.61 5.91
C GLY A 230 -2.32 5.33 6.12
N ARG A 231 -2.35 6.68 6.22
CA ARG A 231 -1.16 7.53 6.39
C ARG A 231 -0.25 7.11 7.56
N LYS A 232 -0.85 6.64 8.67
CA LYS A 232 -0.08 6.24 9.87
C LYS A 232 0.73 4.96 9.65
N ARG A 233 0.33 4.08 8.74
CA ARG A 233 1.11 2.89 8.37
C ARG A 233 2.39 3.26 7.62
N LEU A 234 2.37 4.34 6.85
CA LEU A 234 3.53 4.85 6.13
C LEU A 234 4.38 5.80 6.97
N SER A 235 4.25 5.77 8.31
CA SER A 235 5.02 6.64 9.21
C SER A 235 6.52 6.37 9.08
N GLY A 236 7.29 7.40 8.82
CA GLY A 236 8.68 7.34 8.31
C GLY A 236 8.74 7.79 6.86
N SER A 237 7.63 7.65 6.13
CA SER A 237 7.41 8.16 4.77
C SER A 237 6.21 9.12 4.70
N ALA A 238 5.80 9.73 5.84
CA ALA A 238 4.65 10.64 5.89
C ALA A 238 4.81 11.84 4.95
N ASP A 239 6.05 12.31 4.76
CA ASP A 239 6.34 13.40 3.84
C ASP A 239 6.17 12.98 2.37
N LEU A 240 6.41 11.69 2.06
CA LEU A 240 6.11 11.14 0.74
C LEU A 240 4.61 11.10 0.48
N TRP A 241 3.81 10.76 1.51
CA TRP A 241 2.35 10.82 1.39
C TRP A 241 1.86 12.20 0.95
N ASP A 242 2.46 13.25 1.51
CA ASP A 242 2.04 14.62 1.21
C ASP A 242 2.42 15.04 -0.22
N VAL A 243 3.58 14.61 -0.71
CA VAL A 243 4.07 14.90 -2.07
C VAL A 243 3.34 14.08 -3.13
N ALA A 244 2.98 12.83 -2.84
CA ALA A 244 2.33 11.94 -3.80
C ALA A 244 0.92 12.40 -4.17
N ARG A 245 0.55 12.18 -5.42
CA ARG A 245 -0.80 12.45 -5.94
C ARG A 245 -1.72 11.25 -5.85
N SER A 246 -1.16 10.05 -5.77
CA SER A 246 -1.87 8.80 -5.56
C SER A 246 -1.13 7.96 -4.51
N VAL A 247 -1.84 7.34 -3.60
CA VAL A 247 -1.28 6.45 -2.58
C VAL A 247 -2.12 5.19 -2.49
N MET A 248 -1.46 4.07 -2.68
CA MET A 248 -2.01 2.74 -2.51
C MET A 248 -1.38 2.07 -1.28
N VAL A 249 -2.17 1.33 -0.53
CA VAL A 249 -1.71 0.55 0.63
C VAL A 249 -2.12 -0.91 0.46
N MET A 250 -1.15 -1.79 0.63
CA MET A 250 -1.36 -3.23 0.56
C MET A 250 -1.37 -3.87 1.95
N GLY A 251 -2.21 -4.88 2.11
CA GLY A 251 -2.28 -5.69 3.30
C GLY A 251 -2.88 -7.06 3.01
N ARG A 252 -3.12 -7.83 4.07
CA ARG A 252 -3.84 -9.11 3.99
C ARG A 252 -5.14 -9.03 4.76
N THR A 253 -6.17 -9.60 4.18
CA THR A 253 -7.45 -9.83 4.88
C THR A 253 -7.25 -10.81 6.03
N LYS A 254 -8.04 -10.68 7.10
CA LYS A 254 -7.89 -11.53 8.30
C LYS A 254 -8.61 -12.88 8.17
N ASN A 255 -9.63 -12.94 7.32
CA ASN A 255 -10.54 -14.08 7.26
C ASN A 255 -10.13 -15.13 6.22
N ASP A 256 -9.68 -14.71 5.06
CA ASP A 256 -9.35 -15.60 3.94
C ASP A 256 -7.91 -15.45 3.42
N GLY A 257 -7.12 -14.54 4.02
CA GLY A 257 -5.70 -14.38 3.71
C GLY A 257 -5.41 -13.78 2.34
N LYS A 258 -6.42 -13.27 1.62
CA LYS A 258 -6.25 -12.57 0.35
C LYS A 258 -5.42 -11.31 0.55
N VAL A 259 -4.76 -10.88 -0.50
CA VAL A 259 -4.06 -9.60 -0.53
C VAL A 259 -5.01 -8.53 -1.04
N TYR A 260 -5.03 -7.39 -0.38
CA TYR A 260 -5.74 -6.21 -0.86
C TYR A 260 -4.79 -5.10 -1.27
N VAL A 261 -5.20 -4.32 -2.27
CA VAL A 261 -4.58 -3.05 -2.68
C VAL A 261 -5.62 -1.96 -2.55
N SER A 262 -5.55 -1.19 -1.48
CA SER A 262 -6.49 -0.11 -1.19
C SER A 262 -5.96 1.22 -1.69
N HIS A 263 -6.78 1.96 -2.46
CA HIS A 263 -6.45 3.32 -2.91
C HIS A 263 -6.86 4.31 -1.83
N GLU A 264 -5.87 4.91 -1.15
CA GLU A 264 -6.05 5.71 0.06
C GLU A 264 -5.97 7.22 -0.18
N LYS A 265 -5.35 7.64 -1.27
CA LYS A 265 -5.25 9.05 -1.67
C LYS A 265 -5.30 9.19 -3.18
N ALA A 266 -6.18 10.08 -3.65
CA ALA A 266 -6.23 10.54 -5.02
C ALA A 266 -6.37 12.07 -5.03
N SER A 267 -5.44 12.78 -5.68
CA SER A 267 -5.49 14.25 -5.78
C SER A 267 -6.13 14.71 -7.08
N ASN A 268 -6.25 13.84 -8.07
CA ASN A 268 -6.66 14.16 -9.42
C ASN A 268 -7.88 13.36 -9.89
N ALA A 269 -8.39 12.44 -9.07
CA ALA A 269 -9.53 11.57 -9.36
C ALA A 269 -10.28 11.20 -8.09
N THR A 270 -11.37 10.45 -8.21
CA THR A 270 -12.01 9.72 -7.12
C THR A 270 -11.16 8.53 -6.71
N LEU A 271 -11.29 8.08 -5.46
CA LEU A 271 -10.62 6.86 -5.00
C LEU A 271 -11.14 5.65 -5.75
N ALA A 272 -10.25 4.88 -6.37
CA ALA A 272 -10.58 3.60 -6.98
C ALA A 272 -11.04 2.58 -5.90
N GLU A 273 -11.82 1.59 -6.31
CA GLU A 273 -12.12 0.44 -5.46
C GLU A 273 -10.85 -0.30 -5.03
N THR A 274 -10.93 -0.98 -3.91
CA THR A 274 -9.85 -1.85 -3.44
C THR A 274 -9.85 -3.14 -4.25
N VAL A 275 -8.71 -3.50 -4.79
CA VAL A 275 -8.51 -4.76 -5.50
C VAL A 275 -8.13 -5.85 -4.51
N LEU A 276 -8.76 -7.03 -4.61
CA LEU A 276 -8.37 -8.23 -3.88
C LEU A 276 -7.80 -9.27 -4.85
N PHE A 277 -6.75 -9.95 -4.41
CA PHE A 277 -6.14 -11.01 -5.19
C PHE A 277 -5.55 -12.11 -4.31
N THR A 278 -5.34 -13.28 -4.89
CA THR A 278 -4.61 -14.39 -4.28
C THR A 278 -3.23 -14.53 -4.90
N ILE A 279 -2.32 -15.15 -4.16
CA ILE A 279 -1.00 -15.52 -4.67
C ILE A 279 -1.05 -17.00 -5.05
N ALA A 280 -0.82 -17.28 -6.31
CA ALA A 280 -0.78 -18.64 -6.84
C ALA A 280 0.64 -19.01 -7.30
N GLU A 281 0.93 -20.30 -7.24
CA GLU A 281 2.14 -20.85 -7.89
C GLU A 281 2.02 -20.73 -9.41
N ALA A 282 3.11 -20.43 -10.06
CA ALA A 282 3.22 -20.37 -11.51
C ALA A 282 4.57 -20.97 -11.93
N GLU A 283 4.67 -21.38 -13.18
CA GLU A 283 5.90 -21.85 -13.78
C GLU A 283 6.09 -21.16 -15.14
N VAL A 284 7.29 -20.68 -15.38
CA VAL A 284 7.66 -20.03 -16.62
C VAL A 284 8.93 -20.69 -17.15
N GLN A 285 8.84 -21.30 -18.33
CA GLN A 285 9.97 -21.99 -18.98
C GLN A 285 10.70 -23.01 -18.05
N GLY A 286 9.94 -23.70 -17.19
CA GLY A 286 10.48 -24.65 -16.22
C GLY A 286 11.01 -24.02 -14.92
N VAL A 287 10.89 -22.69 -14.76
CA VAL A 287 11.29 -21.99 -13.54
C VAL A 287 10.05 -21.74 -12.66
N PRO A 288 10.01 -22.31 -11.44
CA PRO A 288 8.93 -22.03 -10.49
C PRO A 288 8.94 -20.57 -10.07
N THR A 289 7.76 -19.98 -10.02
CA THR A 289 7.55 -18.60 -9.57
C THR A 289 6.17 -18.45 -8.92
N ALA A 290 5.78 -17.23 -8.61
CA ALA A 290 4.45 -16.91 -8.12
C ALA A 290 3.82 -15.79 -8.97
N GLN A 291 2.50 -15.78 -9.04
CA GLN A 291 1.73 -14.74 -9.71
C GLN A 291 0.58 -14.25 -8.83
N ALA A 292 0.17 -13.00 -9.05
CA ALA A 292 -1.07 -12.48 -8.51
C ALA A 292 -2.23 -12.89 -9.41
N VAL A 293 -3.28 -13.45 -8.80
CA VAL A 293 -4.52 -13.84 -9.48
C VAL A 293 -5.65 -12.99 -8.91
N PHE A 294 -6.28 -12.19 -9.76
CA PHE A 294 -7.40 -11.33 -9.37
C PHE A 294 -8.53 -12.17 -8.75
N ASP A 295 -9.16 -11.65 -7.73
CA ASP A 295 -10.30 -12.28 -7.06
C ASP A 295 -11.58 -11.42 -7.17
N SER A 296 -11.50 -10.19 -6.70
CA SER A 296 -12.66 -9.29 -6.65
C SER A 296 -12.25 -7.85 -6.38
N THR A 297 -13.23 -6.94 -6.37
CA THR A 297 -13.09 -5.58 -5.85
C THR A 297 -13.92 -5.38 -4.59
N SER A 298 -13.61 -4.33 -3.83
CA SER A 298 -14.31 -3.97 -2.60
C SER A 298 -14.30 -2.46 -2.39
N GLU A 299 -15.37 -1.93 -1.82
CA GLU A 299 -15.43 -0.54 -1.35
C GLU A 299 -14.60 -0.30 -0.07
N TRP A 300 -14.25 -1.37 0.65
CA TRP A 300 -13.46 -1.30 1.87
C TRP A 300 -12.10 -0.68 1.61
N LYS A 301 -11.62 0.09 2.59
CA LYS A 301 -10.31 0.71 2.60
C LYS A 301 -9.39 0.04 3.62
N ASP A 302 -8.11 0.40 3.63
CA ASP A 302 -7.10 -0.18 4.54
C ASP A 302 -7.56 -0.21 6.01
N ALA A 303 -8.24 0.84 6.46
CA ALA A 303 -8.77 0.91 7.82
C ALA A 303 -9.84 -0.16 8.11
N ASP A 304 -10.69 -0.48 7.15
CA ASP A 304 -11.76 -1.47 7.30
C ASP A 304 -11.17 -2.88 7.44
N PHE A 305 -10.21 -3.23 6.58
CA PHE A 305 -9.50 -4.51 6.66
C PHE A 305 -8.70 -4.67 7.96
N ILE A 306 -8.04 -3.59 8.44
CA ILE A 306 -7.32 -3.63 9.72
C ILE A 306 -8.27 -3.80 10.90
N ASN A 307 -9.44 -3.16 10.87
CA ASN A 307 -10.45 -3.24 11.93
C ASN A 307 -11.38 -4.45 11.75
N GLU A 308 -11.27 -5.19 10.65
CA GLU A 308 -12.03 -6.41 10.43
C GLU A 308 -11.85 -7.34 11.64
N LYS A 309 -12.98 -7.74 12.23
CA LYS A 309 -12.94 -8.77 13.27
C LYS A 309 -12.68 -10.10 12.58
N PRO A 310 -11.69 -10.89 13.06
CA PRO A 310 -11.51 -12.24 12.54
C PRO A 310 -12.87 -12.94 12.59
N ALA A 311 -13.27 -13.57 11.50
CA ALA A 311 -14.44 -14.44 11.52
C ALA A 311 -14.22 -15.38 12.71
N ARG A 312 -15.16 -15.40 13.64
CA ARG A 312 -15.16 -16.43 14.68
C ARG A 312 -14.99 -17.73 13.92
N SER A 313 -13.94 -18.48 14.23
CA SER A 313 -13.64 -19.75 13.57
C SER A 313 -14.88 -20.66 13.72
N THR A 314 -15.84 -20.51 12.83
CA THR A 314 -17.00 -21.39 12.73
C THR A 314 -16.51 -22.81 12.48
N ARG A 315 -15.45 -23.00 11.64
CA ARG A 315 -14.82 -24.31 11.43
C ARG A 315 -14.49 -25.05 12.74
N LYS A 316 -13.75 -24.41 13.67
CA LYS A 316 -13.46 -25.08 14.94
C LYS A 316 -14.71 -25.40 15.76
N ALA A 317 -15.72 -24.55 15.71
CA ALA A 317 -16.97 -24.79 16.42
C ALA A 317 -17.81 -25.85 15.70
N ASP A 318 -17.80 -25.86 14.39
CA ASP A 318 -18.52 -26.85 13.57
C ASP A 318 -17.83 -28.21 13.65
N ASP A 319 -16.49 -28.28 13.56
CA ASP A 319 -15.72 -29.51 13.79
C ASP A 319 -15.98 -30.09 15.20
N VAL A 320 -16.12 -29.22 16.21
CA VAL A 320 -16.45 -29.63 17.59
C VAL A 320 -17.90 -30.10 17.68
N GLN A 321 -18.85 -29.49 16.96
CA GLN A 321 -20.23 -29.96 16.88
C GLN A 321 -20.32 -31.35 16.24
N GLU A 322 -19.67 -31.55 15.11
CA GLU A 322 -19.57 -32.86 14.46
C GLU A 322 -18.96 -33.92 15.37
N MET A 323 -17.91 -33.57 16.10
CA MET A 323 -17.26 -34.47 17.07
C MET A 323 -18.16 -34.82 18.24
N ILE A 324 -18.95 -33.86 18.77
CA ILE A 324 -19.93 -34.11 19.80
C ILE A 324 -20.96 -35.13 19.31
N VAL A 325 -21.48 -34.94 18.09
CA VAL A 325 -22.48 -35.83 17.48
C VAL A 325 -21.88 -37.22 17.25
N SER A 326 -20.65 -37.32 16.70
CA SER A 326 -19.97 -38.60 16.47
C SER A 326 -19.79 -39.40 17.75
N ILE A 327 -19.25 -38.78 18.82
CA ILE A 327 -19.01 -39.42 20.10
C ILE A 327 -20.33 -39.91 20.73
N LEU A 328 -21.41 -39.11 20.62
CA LEU A 328 -22.72 -39.52 21.13
C LEU A 328 -23.35 -40.63 20.31
N SER A 329 -23.13 -40.66 19.00
CA SER A 329 -23.62 -41.74 18.14
C SER A 329 -22.92 -43.08 18.39
N GLU A 330 -21.67 -43.06 18.84
CA GLU A 330 -20.89 -44.24 19.24
C GLU A 330 -21.21 -44.70 20.67
N ALA A 331 -21.83 -43.85 21.48
CA ALA A 331 -22.13 -44.14 22.86
C ALA A 331 -23.33 -45.12 23.03
N PRO A 332 -23.31 -46.01 23.98
CA PRO A 332 -24.48 -46.89 24.28
C PRO A 332 -25.74 -46.04 24.53
N SER A 333 -26.82 -46.35 23.78
CA SER A 333 -28.09 -45.61 23.84
C SER A 333 -28.03 -44.15 23.39
N GLY A 334 -26.97 -43.74 22.64
CA GLY A 334 -26.82 -42.35 22.14
C GLY A 334 -26.67 -41.29 23.25
N GLN A 335 -26.26 -41.67 24.42
CA GLN A 335 -26.16 -40.77 25.58
C GLN A 335 -24.89 -41.00 26.39
N MET A 336 -24.40 -39.93 27.01
CA MET A 336 -23.19 -39.97 27.83
C MET A 336 -23.25 -38.95 28.97
N ALA A 337 -22.50 -39.18 30.03
CA ALA A 337 -22.34 -38.18 31.09
C ALA A 337 -21.75 -36.89 30.55
N SER A 338 -22.37 -35.75 30.83
CA SER A 338 -21.96 -34.45 30.24
C SER A 338 -20.51 -34.08 30.55
N SER A 339 -19.99 -34.46 31.70
CA SER A 339 -18.57 -34.23 32.07
C SER A 339 -17.62 -35.13 31.31
N GLU A 340 -18.01 -36.36 31.02
CA GLU A 340 -17.22 -37.31 30.23
C GLU A 340 -17.19 -36.90 28.75
N LEU A 341 -18.33 -36.53 28.20
CA LEU A 341 -18.42 -35.97 26.85
C LEU A 341 -17.52 -34.74 26.69
N GLN A 342 -17.59 -33.80 27.62
CA GLN A 342 -16.73 -32.61 27.62
C GLN A 342 -15.25 -32.98 27.58
N ARG A 343 -14.81 -33.88 28.46
CA ARG A 343 -13.42 -34.33 28.52
C ARG A 343 -12.97 -34.97 27.20
N LEU A 344 -13.75 -35.90 26.65
CA LEU A 344 -13.43 -36.61 25.42
C LEU A 344 -13.36 -35.67 24.21
N VAL A 345 -14.30 -34.74 24.08
CA VAL A 345 -14.32 -33.77 22.99
C VAL A 345 -13.16 -32.79 23.11
N MET A 346 -12.88 -32.25 24.28
CA MET A 346 -11.77 -31.32 24.47
C MET A 346 -10.42 -31.99 24.21
N ASP A 347 -10.26 -33.25 24.59
CA ASP A 347 -9.04 -34.03 24.32
C ASP A 347 -8.88 -34.32 22.82
N ARG A 348 -9.90 -34.84 22.14
CA ARG A 348 -9.83 -35.19 20.71
C ARG A 348 -9.76 -33.96 19.78
N ALA A 349 -10.54 -32.92 20.08
CA ALA A 349 -10.58 -31.70 19.27
C ALA A 349 -9.48 -30.68 19.62
N GLN A 350 -8.68 -30.95 20.66
CA GLN A 350 -7.68 -30.01 21.17
C GLN A 350 -8.25 -28.58 21.32
N CYS A 351 -9.45 -28.47 21.90
CA CYS A 351 -10.19 -27.23 22.04
C CYS A 351 -10.30 -26.80 23.52
N CYS A 352 -10.49 -25.50 23.73
CA CYS A 352 -10.76 -24.99 25.09
C CYS A 352 -12.22 -25.15 25.48
N GLU A 353 -12.49 -25.06 26.79
CA GLU A 353 -13.84 -25.22 27.34
C GLU A 353 -14.86 -24.22 26.74
N SER A 354 -14.45 -22.99 26.45
CA SER A 354 -15.35 -22.00 25.84
C SER A 354 -15.81 -22.41 24.44
N THR A 355 -14.93 -23.02 23.62
CA THR A 355 -15.25 -23.55 22.29
C THR A 355 -16.21 -24.71 22.39
N TYR A 356 -15.95 -25.66 23.30
CA TYR A 356 -16.85 -26.77 23.59
C TYR A 356 -18.25 -26.30 24.01
N ASN A 357 -18.32 -25.38 24.98
CA ASN A 357 -19.59 -24.85 25.48
C ASN A 357 -20.39 -24.11 24.41
N HIS A 358 -19.70 -23.42 23.50
CA HIS A 358 -20.33 -22.74 22.36
C HIS A 358 -20.93 -23.75 21.38
N ALA A 359 -20.17 -24.76 20.97
CA ALA A 359 -20.61 -25.83 20.07
C ALA A 359 -21.79 -26.62 20.65
N ARG A 360 -21.68 -26.99 21.92
CA ARG A 360 -22.77 -27.69 22.65
C ARG A 360 -24.03 -26.86 22.74
N SER A 361 -23.91 -25.56 23.00
CA SER A 361 -25.06 -24.64 23.05
C SER A 361 -25.73 -24.46 21.70
N ALA A 362 -24.96 -24.50 20.62
CA ALA A 362 -25.50 -24.47 19.26
C ALA A 362 -26.30 -25.72 18.95
N LEU A 363 -25.78 -26.93 19.21
CA LEU A 363 -26.45 -28.19 19.01
C LEU A 363 -27.74 -28.31 19.85
N ARG A 364 -27.75 -27.73 21.04
CA ARG A 364 -28.99 -27.67 21.86
C ARG A 364 -30.05 -26.75 21.27
N ARG A 365 -29.64 -25.59 20.75
CA ARG A 365 -30.57 -24.64 20.10
C ARG A 365 -31.21 -25.23 18.85
N THR A 366 -30.46 -26.01 18.09
CA THR A 366 -30.95 -26.68 16.89
C THR A 366 -31.68 -27.97 17.18
N GLY A 367 -31.77 -28.38 18.45
CA GLY A 367 -32.48 -29.59 18.86
C GLY A 367 -31.75 -30.90 18.54
N VAL A 368 -30.50 -30.86 18.13
CA VAL A 368 -29.70 -32.06 17.80
C VAL A 368 -29.32 -32.84 19.06
N ILE A 369 -29.10 -32.15 20.17
CA ILE A 369 -28.83 -32.78 21.47
C ILE A 369 -29.77 -32.25 22.57
N CYS A 370 -30.07 -33.07 23.55
CA CYS A 370 -30.81 -32.69 24.74
C CYS A 370 -30.07 -33.07 26.02
N ASN A 371 -30.42 -32.44 27.12
CA ASN A 371 -29.95 -32.85 28.43
C ASN A 371 -31.03 -33.55 29.24
N SER A 372 -30.70 -34.67 29.83
CA SER A 372 -31.58 -35.38 30.78
C SER A 372 -30.86 -35.51 32.14
N ARG A 373 -31.64 -35.66 33.22
CA ARG A 373 -31.09 -35.99 34.54
C ARG A 373 -31.48 -37.43 34.88
N GLN A 374 -30.45 -38.23 35.15
CA GLN A 374 -30.65 -39.57 35.63
C GLN A 374 -30.29 -39.61 37.15
N GLY A 375 -31.27 -39.96 38.00
CA GLY A 375 -31.03 -40.07 39.44
C GLY A 375 -32.28 -39.77 40.24
N ALA A 376 -32.44 -40.43 41.38
CA ALA A 376 -33.61 -40.44 42.24
C ALA A 376 -33.92 -39.09 42.90
N VAL A 377 -35.18 -38.90 43.27
CA VAL A 377 -35.68 -37.78 44.05
C VAL A 377 -34.84 -37.57 45.31
N GLY A 378 -34.09 -36.45 45.37
CA GLY A 378 -33.34 -36.00 46.52
C GLY A 378 -31.79 -36.11 46.48
N GLY A 379 -31.19 -36.60 45.38
CA GLY A 379 -29.72 -36.70 45.22
C GLY A 379 -29.19 -35.87 44.04
N SER A 380 -27.84 -35.59 44.02
CA SER A 380 -27.15 -34.95 42.90
C SER A 380 -27.16 -35.87 41.68
N GLY A 381 -28.24 -35.82 40.86
CA GLY A 381 -28.38 -36.64 39.66
C GLY A 381 -27.32 -36.32 38.63
N ARG A 382 -26.77 -37.33 37.97
CA ARG A 382 -25.83 -37.15 36.83
C ARG A 382 -26.54 -36.46 35.67
N CYS A 383 -25.96 -35.37 35.16
CA CYS A 383 -26.45 -34.74 33.96
C CYS A 383 -25.94 -35.52 32.72
N LEU A 384 -26.87 -36.05 31.93
CA LEU A 384 -26.56 -36.75 30.70
C LEU A 384 -26.80 -35.81 29.51
N THR A 385 -25.98 -35.92 28.48
CA THR A 385 -26.22 -35.33 27.15
C THR A 385 -26.52 -36.48 26.22
N ALA A 386 -27.61 -36.35 25.45
CA ALA A 386 -28.10 -37.36 24.52
C ALA A 386 -28.40 -36.73 23.17
N LEU A 387 -28.31 -37.54 22.09
CA LEU A 387 -28.90 -37.19 20.81
C LEU A 387 -30.44 -37.11 20.97
N SER A 388 -31.01 -36.08 20.36
CA SER A 388 -32.47 -35.98 20.32
C SER A 388 -33.04 -37.05 19.35
N GLU A 389 -34.07 -37.76 19.75
CA GLU A 389 -34.78 -38.63 18.84
C GLU A 389 -35.36 -37.77 17.70
N ALA A 390 -35.05 -38.15 16.45
CA ALA A 390 -35.66 -37.51 15.28
C ALA A 390 -37.18 -37.67 15.38
N LYS A 391 -37.88 -36.53 15.48
CA LYS A 391 -39.32 -36.50 15.37
C LYS A 391 -39.74 -36.59 13.92
#